data_d9012cd83ec45f558d67713f3ac066ae
#
_entry.id   d9012cd83ec45f558d67713f3ac066ae
#
_cell.length_a   1.000
_cell.length_b   1.000
_cell.length_c   1.000
_cell.angle_alpha   90.00
_cell.angle_beta   90.00
_cell.angle_gamma   90.00
#
_symmetry.space_group_name_H-M   'P 1'
#
loop_
_entity.id
_entity.type
_entity.pdbx_description
1 polymer ?
#
loop_
_entity_poly.entity_id
_entity_poly.type
_entity_poly.pdbx_seq_one_letter_code
_entity_poly.pdbx_strand_id
1 'polypeptide(L)'
;MVITGGQRNDGVMLPAVLEDIYVPRHGPGRPRTRPDTVIADRAYASGVTRGYLRRRGICAAIPEKQDTIAARGRRGSKGGRPPAFNATAYKNRNVVERSFAYIKQWRGLATRYDKLAITYRAGAVLSAILTWLRR
;
A
#
# COMPACT_ATOMS: atom_id res chain seq x y z
N MET A 1 6.12 8.69 4.50
CA MET A 1 4.64 8.86 4.43
C MET A 1 4.31 10.00 3.49
N VAL A 2 3.50 9.75 2.47
CA VAL A 2 3.13 10.74 1.43
C VAL A 2 1.72 11.24 1.70
N ILE A 3 1.52 12.55 1.70
CA ILE A 3 0.21 13.20 1.84
C ILE A 3 -0.15 13.82 0.48
N THR A 4 -1.35 13.55 0.02
CA THR A 4 -1.86 14.07 -1.26
C THR A 4 -3.26 14.66 -1.08
N GLY A 5 -3.65 15.54 -2.00
CA GLY A 5 -5.05 16.01 -2.06
C GLY A 5 -6.00 14.84 -2.29
N GLY A 6 -7.18 14.87 -1.67
CA GLY A 6 -8.16 13.76 -1.67
C GLY A 6 -8.72 13.36 -3.04
N GLN A 7 -8.45 14.14 -4.09
CA GLN A 7 -8.87 13.87 -5.47
C GLN A 7 -7.85 13.02 -6.24
N ARG A 8 -6.64 12.81 -5.71
CA ARG A 8 -5.58 12.11 -6.44
C ARG A 8 -5.80 10.61 -6.35
N ASN A 9 -5.69 9.93 -7.48
CA ASN A 9 -5.81 8.47 -7.53
C ASN A 9 -4.64 7.82 -6.78
N ASP A 10 -4.97 7.02 -5.76
CA ASP A 10 -3.98 6.37 -4.88
C ASP A 10 -3.05 5.41 -5.64
N GLY A 11 -3.55 4.77 -6.71
CA GLY A 11 -2.75 3.86 -7.53
C GLY A 11 -1.54 4.53 -8.18
N VAL A 12 -1.65 5.81 -8.53
CA VAL A 12 -0.55 6.61 -9.12
C VAL A 12 0.52 6.94 -8.08
N MET A 13 0.14 6.99 -6.81
CA MET A 13 1.05 7.33 -5.71
C MET A 13 1.87 6.15 -5.18
N LEU A 14 1.53 4.92 -5.58
CA LEU A 14 2.23 3.74 -5.10
C LEU A 14 3.76 3.77 -5.32
N PRO A 15 4.28 4.17 -6.49
CA PRO A 15 5.72 4.31 -6.68
C PRO A 15 6.35 5.28 -5.69
N ALA A 16 5.80 6.47 -5.51
CA ALA A 16 6.32 7.48 -4.60
C ALA A 16 6.33 6.99 -3.14
N VAL A 17 5.28 6.27 -2.72
CA VAL A 17 5.22 5.68 -1.37
C VAL A 17 6.29 4.61 -1.18
N LEU A 18 6.55 3.78 -2.19
CA LEU A 18 7.55 2.73 -2.12
C LEU A 18 8.99 3.26 -2.22
N GLU A 19 9.20 4.38 -2.89
CA GLU A 19 10.50 5.07 -2.98
C GLU A 19 10.86 5.79 -1.68
N ASP A 20 9.87 6.24 -0.90
CA ASP A 20 10.05 6.87 0.41
C ASP A 20 10.44 5.86 1.51
N ILE A 21 10.51 4.56 1.20
CA ILE A 21 10.87 3.53 2.19
C ILE A 21 12.37 3.58 2.45
N TYR A 22 12.72 3.93 3.68
CA TYR A 22 14.09 3.91 4.18
C TYR A 22 14.09 3.42 5.63
N VAL A 23 14.62 2.21 5.85
CA VAL A 23 14.72 1.61 7.18
C VAL A 23 16.19 1.39 7.50
N PRO A 24 16.79 2.19 8.40
CA PRO A 24 18.18 2.01 8.80
C PRO A 24 18.38 0.68 9.52
N ARG A 25 19.55 0.10 9.42
CA ARG A 25 19.94 -1.06 10.22
C ARG A 25 20.74 -0.61 11.44
N HIS A 26 20.56 -1.30 12.56
CA HIS A 26 21.35 -1.07 13.76
C HIS A 26 22.78 -1.67 13.68
N GLY A 27 23.15 -2.34 12.59
CA GLY A 27 24.46 -2.97 12.37
C GLY A 27 24.99 -2.70 10.96
N PRO A 28 26.16 -3.29 10.60
CA PRO A 28 26.73 -3.12 9.27
C PRO A 28 25.78 -3.63 8.19
N GLY A 29 25.70 -2.90 7.08
CA GLY A 29 24.86 -3.23 5.95
C GLY A 29 24.05 -2.07 5.42
N ARG A 30 23.52 -2.24 4.20
CA ARG A 30 22.69 -1.21 3.55
C ARG A 30 21.31 -1.11 4.22
N PRO A 31 20.75 0.09 4.32
CA PRO A 31 19.38 0.27 4.77
C PRO A 31 18.39 -0.46 3.85
N ARG A 32 17.27 -0.88 4.41
CA ARG A 32 16.21 -1.51 3.63
C ARG A 32 15.37 -0.44 2.94
N THR A 33 15.31 -0.49 1.62
CA THR A 33 14.61 0.47 0.76
C THR A 33 13.42 -0.12 0.01
N ARG A 34 13.12 -1.41 0.22
CA ARG A 34 11.98 -2.08 -0.41
C ARG A 34 11.34 -3.11 0.54
N PRO A 35 10.02 -3.31 0.48
CA PRO A 35 9.35 -4.40 1.16
C PRO A 35 9.53 -5.71 0.36
N ASP A 36 9.34 -6.86 1.00
CA ASP A 36 9.30 -8.15 0.31
C ASP A 36 7.97 -8.33 -0.44
N THR A 37 6.89 -7.86 0.15
CA THR A 37 5.53 -8.02 -0.39
C THR A 37 4.72 -6.74 -0.19
N VAL A 38 3.98 -6.36 -1.22
CA VAL A 38 2.95 -5.33 -1.16
C VAL A 38 1.59 -6.00 -1.16
N ILE A 39 0.80 -5.70 -0.12
CA ILE A 39 -0.58 -6.14 0.01
C ILE A 39 -1.47 -4.93 -0.28
N ALA A 40 -2.29 -5.00 -1.30
CA ALA A 40 -3.18 -3.90 -1.69
C ALA A 40 -4.51 -4.43 -2.23
N ASP A 41 -5.49 -3.56 -2.34
CA ASP A 41 -6.81 -3.91 -2.85
C ASP A 41 -6.86 -4.02 -4.40
N ARG A 42 -8.03 -4.33 -4.93
CA ARG A 42 -8.27 -4.49 -6.37
C ARG A 42 -8.04 -3.20 -7.18
N ALA A 43 -8.07 -2.02 -6.56
CA ALA A 43 -7.80 -0.76 -7.24
C ALA A 43 -6.37 -0.71 -7.78
N TYR A 44 -5.43 -1.37 -7.08
CA TYR A 44 -4.03 -1.47 -7.48
C TYR A 44 -3.71 -2.61 -8.46
N ALA A 45 -4.71 -3.36 -8.94
CA ALA A 45 -4.51 -4.55 -9.78
C ALA A 45 -4.10 -4.26 -11.23
N SER A 46 -3.66 -3.04 -11.57
CA SER A 46 -3.27 -2.68 -12.94
C SER A 46 -2.00 -3.40 -13.40
N GLY A 47 -1.90 -3.62 -14.72
CA GLY A 47 -0.68 -4.19 -15.33
C GLY A 47 0.56 -3.32 -15.08
N VAL A 48 0.38 -2.00 -15.05
CA VAL A 48 1.44 -1.03 -14.76
C VAL A 48 1.98 -1.23 -13.34
N THR A 49 1.08 -1.31 -12.35
CA THR A 49 1.44 -1.56 -10.94
C THR A 49 2.17 -2.89 -10.79
N ARG A 50 1.65 -3.96 -11.36
CA ARG A 50 2.29 -5.29 -11.27
C ARG A 50 3.64 -5.32 -11.97
N GLY A 51 3.77 -4.65 -13.12
CA GLY A 51 5.03 -4.49 -13.84
C GLY A 51 6.08 -3.73 -13.02
N TYR A 52 5.67 -2.65 -12.38
CA TYR A 52 6.53 -1.87 -11.48
C TYR A 52 7.04 -2.70 -10.29
N LEU A 53 6.14 -3.39 -9.58
CA LEU A 53 6.52 -4.25 -8.45
C LEU A 53 7.47 -5.37 -8.87
N ARG A 54 7.22 -6.01 -10.02
CA ARG A 54 8.08 -7.07 -10.57
C ARG A 54 9.48 -6.56 -10.86
N ARG A 55 9.61 -5.39 -11.51
CA ARG A 55 10.93 -4.79 -11.81
C ARG A 55 11.72 -4.49 -10.54
N ARG A 56 11.03 -4.13 -9.46
CA ARG A 56 11.66 -3.89 -8.15
C ARG A 56 11.90 -5.16 -7.32
N GLY A 57 11.54 -6.32 -7.81
CA GLY A 57 11.63 -7.59 -7.08
C GLY A 57 10.73 -7.65 -5.85
N ILE A 58 9.54 -7.02 -5.91
CA ILE A 58 8.55 -6.97 -4.84
C ILE A 58 7.40 -7.92 -5.18
N CYS A 59 7.04 -8.82 -4.27
CA CYS A 59 5.88 -9.68 -4.43
C CYS A 59 4.59 -8.87 -4.30
N ALA A 60 3.59 -9.18 -5.15
CA ALA A 60 2.30 -8.50 -5.13
C ALA A 60 1.19 -9.43 -4.63
N ALA A 61 0.67 -9.20 -3.44
CA ALA A 61 -0.54 -9.86 -2.92
C ALA A 61 -1.76 -8.97 -3.19
N ILE A 62 -2.11 -8.82 -4.47
CA ILE A 62 -3.19 -7.96 -4.96
C ILE A 62 -4.18 -8.85 -5.72
N PRO A 63 -5.46 -8.93 -5.34
CA PRO A 63 -6.45 -9.71 -6.07
C PRO A 63 -6.74 -9.08 -7.44
N GLU A 64 -7.19 -9.90 -8.39
CA GLU A 64 -7.62 -9.40 -9.68
C GLU A 64 -9.04 -8.85 -9.64
N LYS A 65 -9.33 -7.93 -10.56
CA LYS A 65 -10.71 -7.48 -10.81
C LYS A 65 -11.48 -8.59 -11.53
N GLN A 66 -12.76 -8.76 -11.21
CA GLN A 66 -13.63 -9.76 -11.83
C GLN A 66 -13.70 -9.59 -13.35
N ASP A 67 -13.78 -8.34 -13.81
CA ASP A 67 -13.80 -8.02 -15.25
C ASP A 67 -12.53 -8.50 -15.97
N THR A 68 -11.37 -8.40 -15.31
CA THR A 68 -10.10 -8.87 -15.86
C THR A 68 -10.06 -10.39 -15.95
N ILE A 69 -10.58 -11.09 -14.93
CA ILE A 69 -10.69 -12.55 -14.90
C ILE A 69 -11.63 -13.01 -16.03
N ALA A 70 -12.81 -12.40 -16.14
CA ALA A 70 -13.78 -12.70 -17.18
C ALA A 70 -13.24 -12.43 -18.60
N ALA A 71 -12.54 -11.29 -18.78
CA ALA A 71 -11.91 -10.96 -20.06
C ALA A 71 -10.82 -11.96 -20.46
N ARG A 72 -10.03 -12.47 -19.49
CA ARG A 72 -9.06 -13.54 -19.72
C ARG A 72 -9.73 -14.83 -20.10
N GLY A 73 -10.81 -15.22 -19.42
CA GLY A 73 -11.60 -16.41 -19.73
C GLY A 73 -12.15 -16.40 -21.15
N ARG A 74 -12.69 -15.25 -21.60
CA ARG A 74 -13.19 -15.09 -22.98
C ARG A 74 -12.09 -15.24 -24.05
N ARG A 75 -10.83 -14.94 -23.72
CA ARG A 75 -9.69 -15.10 -24.65
C ARG A 75 -9.17 -16.53 -24.73
N GLY A 76 -9.63 -17.45 -23.85
CA GLY A 76 -9.18 -18.83 -23.82
C GLY A 76 -7.65 -18.94 -23.69
N SER A 77 -7.02 -19.73 -24.55
CA SER A 77 -5.56 -19.92 -24.58
C SER A 77 -4.76 -18.63 -24.77
N LYS A 78 -5.34 -17.63 -25.44
CA LYS A 78 -4.73 -16.31 -25.65
C LYS A 78 -4.84 -15.38 -24.42
N GLY A 79 -5.54 -15.78 -23.38
CA GLY A 79 -5.76 -14.97 -22.17
C GLY A 79 -4.54 -14.88 -21.25
N GLY A 80 -3.53 -15.72 -21.45
CA GLY A 80 -2.31 -15.75 -20.68
C GLY A 80 -2.48 -16.33 -19.25
N ARG A 81 -1.36 -16.51 -18.56
CA ARG A 81 -1.34 -17.05 -17.20
C ARG A 81 -1.89 -16.04 -16.19
N PRO A 82 -2.78 -16.45 -15.27
CA PRO A 82 -3.22 -15.59 -14.17
C PRO A 82 -2.03 -15.13 -13.31
N PRO A 83 -2.05 -13.90 -12.76
CA PRO A 83 -1.05 -13.47 -11.81
C PRO A 83 -1.06 -14.36 -10.57
N ALA A 84 0.11 -14.65 -10.01
CA ALA A 84 0.20 -15.35 -8.75
C ALA A 84 -0.47 -14.52 -7.64
N PHE A 85 -1.30 -15.16 -6.83
CA PHE A 85 -1.98 -14.52 -5.71
C PHE A 85 -1.82 -15.35 -4.45
N ASN A 86 -1.22 -14.74 -3.41
CA ASN A 86 -1.09 -15.35 -2.10
C ASN A 86 -2.25 -14.92 -1.20
N ALA A 87 -3.27 -15.79 -1.10
CA ALA A 87 -4.47 -15.54 -0.29
C ALA A 87 -4.15 -15.44 1.21
N THR A 88 -3.18 -16.22 1.69
CA THR A 88 -2.77 -16.20 3.10
C THR A 88 -2.13 -14.86 3.46
N ALA A 89 -1.19 -14.39 2.64
CA ALA A 89 -0.60 -13.06 2.83
C ALA A 89 -1.67 -11.96 2.73
N TYR A 90 -2.64 -12.11 1.83
CA TYR A 90 -3.70 -11.11 1.65
C TYR A 90 -4.62 -10.96 2.86
N LYS A 91 -4.84 -12.01 3.65
CA LYS A 91 -5.61 -11.92 4.92
C LYS A 91 -5.02 -10.89 5.89
N ASN A 92 -3.71 -10.66 5.84
CA ASN A 92 -3.03 -9.67 6.68
C ASN A 92 -3.40 -8.21 6.32
N ARG A 93 -4.13 -7.96 5.23
CA ARG A 93 -4.65 -6.62 4.87
C ARG A 93 -5.49 -6.00 5.98
N ASN A 94 -6.14 -6.80 6.81
CA ASN A 94 -6.92 -6.34 7.96
C ASN A 94 -6.11 -5.46 8.93
N VAL A 95 -4.78 -5.58 8.97
CA VAL A 95 -3.90 -4.71 9.76
C VAL A 95 -4.04 -3.24 9.33
N VAL A 96 -4.17 -2.99 8.02
CA VAL A 96 -4.33 -1.63 7.48
C VAL A 96 -5.68 -1.03 7.91
N GLU A 97 -6.75 -1.80 7.82
CA GLU A 97 -8.09 -1.34 8.24
C GLU A 97 -8.11 -0.99 9.72
N ARG A 98 -7.49 -1.83 10.57
CA ARG A 98 -7.34 -1.55 12.00
C ARG A 98 -6.50 -0.29 12.25
N SER A 99 -5.42 -0.07 11.50
CA SER A 99 -4.59 1.12 11.66
C SER A 99 -5.37 2.41 11.35
N PHE A 100 -6.20 2.40 10.31
CA PHE A 100 -7.11 3.51 10.01
C PHE A 100 -8.15 3.73 11.11
N ALA A 101 -8.67 2.67 11.73
CA ALA A 101 -9.59 2.80 12.85
C ALA A 101 -8.92 3.50 14.05
N TYR A 102 -7.66 3.19 14.34
CA TYR A 102 -6.90 3.89 15.39
C TYR A 102 -6.64 5.36 15.05
N ILE A 103 -6.26 5.68 13.82
CA ILE A 103 -6.04 7.06 13.39
C ILE A 103 -7.33 7.88 13.50
N LYS A 104 -8.48 7.29 13.18
CA LYS A 104 -9.79 7.94 13.28
C LYS A 104 -10.22 8.28 14.72
N GLN A 105 -9.63 7.64 15.73
CA GLN A 105 -9.86 8.02 17.14
C GLN A 105 -9.27 9.40 17.48
N TRP A 106 -8.31 9.86 16.69
CA TRP A 106 -7.76 11.21 16.82
C TRP A 106 -8.62 12.20 16.04
N ARG A 107 -9.49 12.91 16.76
CA ARG A 107 -10.50 13.81 16.16
C ARG A 107 -9.89 14.78 15.16
N GLY A 108 -8.75 15.41 15.46
CA GLY A 108 -8.05 16.32 14.55
C GLY A 108 -7.63 15.67 13.22
N LEU A 109 -7.18 14.41 13.25
CA LEU A 109 -6.81 13.67 12.05
C LEU A 109 -8.04 13.17 11.29
N ALA A 110 -9.08 12.73 12.00
CA ALA A 110 -10.30 12.22 11.38
C ALA A 110 -11.05 13.31 10.60
N THR A 111 -11.08 14.53 11.12
CA THR A 111 -11.81 15.66 10.54
C THR A 111 -11.03 16.42 9.47
N ARG A 112 -9.74 16.15 9.33
CA ARG A 112 -8.86 16.76 8.31
C ARG A 112 -8.92 18.30 8.29
N TYR A 113 -8.99 18.93 9.45
CA TYR A 113 -9.01 20.40 9.56
C TYR A 113 -7.68 21.06 9.21
N ASP A 114 -6.57 20.31 9.28
CA ASP A 114 -5.26 20.84 8.94
C ASP A 114 -5.16 21.13 7.44
N LYS A 115 -5.02 22.40 7.10
CA LYS A 115 -4.84 22.85 5.71
C LYS A 115 -3.42 22.58 5.20
N LEU A 116 -2.44 22.49 6.11
CA LEU A 116 -1.04 22.23 5.76
C LEU A 116 -0.74 20.73 5.81
N ALA A 117 -0.28 20.18 4.70
CA ALA A 117 0.10 18.77 4.60
C ALA A 117 1.17 18.36 5.62
N ILE A 118 2.09 19.27 5.95
CA ILE A 118 3.15 18.99 6.93
C ILE A 118 2.58 18.80 8.35
N THR A 119 1.61 19.63 8.77
CA THR A 119 0.95 19.52 10.08
C THR A 119 0.16 18.23 10.18
N TYR A 120 -0.63 17.92 9.16
CA TYR A 120 -1.38 16.67 9.11
C TYR A 120 -0.45 15.44 9.14
N ARG A 121 0.65 15.49 8.38
CA ARG A 121 1.67 14.43 8.37
C ARG A 121 2.28 14.23 9.76
N ALA A 122 2.64 15.31 10.44
CA ALA A 122 3.21 15.26 11.80
C ALA A 122 2.24 14.61 12.79
N GLY A 123 0.97 15.00 12.79
CA GLY A 123 -0.07 14.39 13.61
C GLY A 123 -0.26 12.89 13.32
N ALA A 124 -0.29 12.50 12.05
CA ALA A 124 -0.43 11.10 11.67
C ALA A 124 0.77 10.24 12.08
N VAL A 125 2.00 10.77 11.95
CA VAL A 125 3.23 10.08 12.40
C VAL A 125 3.23 9.93 13.92
N LEU A 126 2.87 10.98 14.67
CA LEU A 126 2.78 10.92 16.12
C LEU A 126 1.76 9.89 16.60
N SER A 127 0.58 9.86 15.99
CA SER A 127 -0.46 8.85 16.23
C SER A 127 0.05 7.42 15.98
N ALA A 128 0.80 7.21 14.91
CA ALA A 128 1.40 5.92 14.60
C ALA A 128 2.45 5.51 15.65
N ILE A 129 3.33 6.40 16.08
CA ILE A 129 4.32 6.15 17.13
C ILE A 129 3.63 5.75 18.43
N LEU A 130 2.63 6.51 18.87
CA LEU A 130 1.89 6.21 20.09
C LEU A 130 1.14 4.87 20.03
N THR A 131 0.62 4.52 18.86
CA THR A 131 -0.01 3.20 18.64
C THR A 131 1.02 2.07 18.74
N TRP A 132 2.25 2.29 18.30
CA TRP A 132 3.34 1.33 18.39
C TRP A 132 3.84 1.14 19.82
N LEU A 133 3.96 2.23 20.59
CA LEU A 133 4.44 2.20 21.97
C LEU A 133 3.42 1.57 22.96
N ARG A 134 2.15 1.47 22.58
CA ARG A 134 1.09 0.86 23.39
C ARG A 134 0.98 -0.66 23.20
N ARG A 135 1.81 -1.25 22.35
CA ARG A 135 1.90 -2.70 22.12
C ARG A 135 3.01 -3.30 22.96
#